data_2ea2c35d7eefe1d8a07e02575fa20659
#
_entry.id   2ea2c35d7eefe1d8a07e02575fa20659
#
_cell.length_a   1.000
_cell.length_b   1.000
_cell.length_c   1.000
_cell.angle_alpha   90.00
_cell.angle_beta   90.00
_cell.angle_gamma   90.00
#
_symmetry.space_group_name_H-M   'P 1'
#
loop_
_entity.id
_entity.type
_entity.pdbx_description
1 polymer ?
#
loop_
_entity_poly.entity_id
_entity_poly.type
_entity_poly.pdbx_seq_one_letter_code
_entity_poly.pdbx_strand_id
1 'polypeptide(L)' 'MADFYFAVGSDPCDVFIVVNGNWIYYKRCETEEIAKALVKGQNESRRDDNA' A
#
# COMPACT_ATOMS: atom_id res chain seq x y z
N MET A 1 0.70 -16.67 -3.07
CA MET A 1 1.08 -15.36 -3.61
C MET A 1 0.75 -14.28 -2.60
N ALA A 2 1.70 -13.47 -2.25
CA ALA A 2 1.48 -12.46 -1.22
C ALA A 2 0.90 -11.19 -1.82
N ASP A 3 -0.13 -10.67 -1.17
CA ASP A 3 -0.67 -9.38 -1.52
C ASP A 3 0.09 -8.31 -0.75
N PHE A 4 0.24 -7.16 -1.35
CA PHE A 4 0.95 -6.09 -0.67
C PHE A 4 0.48 -4.74 -1.21
N TYR A 5 0.75 -3.69 -0.45
CA TYR A 5 0.42 -2.33 -0.84
C TYR A 5 1.67 -1.60 -1.30
N PHE A 6 1.49 -0.62 -2.18
CA PHE A 6 2.60 0.23 -2.59
C PHE A 6 2.05 1.60 -2.98
N ALA A 7 2.93 2.59 -2.98
CA ALA A 7 2.53 3.97 -3.25
C ALA A 7 3.23 4.49 -4.50
N VAL A 8 2.50 5.28 -5.28
CA VAL A 8 3.02 5.85 -6.52
C VAL A 8 2.76 7.35 -6.51
N GLY A 9 3.79 8.12 -6.79
CA GLY A 9 3.70 9.58 -6.80
C GLY A 9 4.27 10.17 -5.53
N SER A 10 4.11 11.48 -5.36
CA SER A 10 4.63 12.13 -4.17
C SER A 10 3.54 12.93 -3.47
N ASP A 11 3.14 14.06 -4.01
CA ASP A 11 2.12 14.92 -3.42
C ASP A 11 1.19 15.38 -4.52
N PRO A 12 0.04 14.75 -4.72
CA PRO A 12 -0.55 13.64 -3.96
C PRO A 12 0.08 12.30 -4.30
N CYS A 13 -0.12 11.34 -3.43
CA CYS A 13 0.44 10.02 -3.60
C CYS A 13 -0.69 9.00 -3.60
N ASP A 14 -0.74 8.19 -4.63
CA ASP A 14 -1.78 7.17 -4.78
C ASP A 14 -1.29 5.85 -4.22
N VAL A 15 -2.20 5.14 -3.55
CA VAL A 15 -1.88 3.85 -2.95
C VAL A 15 -2.64 2.76 -3.71
N PHE A 16 -1.92 1.71 -4.05
CA PHE A 16 -2.49 0.56 -4.73
C PHE A 16 -2.24 -0.70 -3.91
N ILE A 17 -3.10 -1.69 -4.12
CA ILE A 17 -2.89 -3.01 -3.55
C ILE A 17 -2.70 -3.98 -4.71
N VAL A 18 -1.74 -4.90 -4.57
CA VAL A 18 -1.49 -5.93 -5.58
C VAL A 18 -2.16 -7.21 -5.11
N VAL A 19 -3.08 -7.72 -5.93
CA VAL A 19 -3.79 -8.95 -5.62
C VAL A 19 -3.68 -9.87 -6.84
N ASN A 20 -3.04 -11.02 -6.64
CA ASN A 20 -2.84 -12.00 -7.72
C ASN A 20 -2.16 -11.37 -8.93
N GLY A 21 -1.23 -10.46 -8.68
CA GLY A 21 -0.51 -9.79 -9.76
C GLY A 21 -1.24 -8.63 -10.40
N ASN A 22 -2.42 -8.31 -9.92
CA ASN A 22 -3.20 -7.20 -10.47
C ASN A 22 -3.14 -5.99 -9.54
N TRP A 23 -2.99 -4.80 -10.13
CA TRP A 23 -2.96 -3.56 -9.38
C TRP A 23 -4.38 -3.07 -9.21
N ILE A 24 -4.78 -2.87 -7.97
CA ILE A 24 -6.12 -2.37 -7.65
C ILE A 24 -5.96 -1.08 -6.88
N TYR A 25 -6.60 -0.01 -7.36
CA TYR A 25 -6.52 1.29 -6.71
C TYR A 25 -7.12 1.21 -5.31
N TYR A 26 -6.40 1.71 -4.31
CA TYR A 26 -6.88 1.68 -2.93
C TYR A 26 -7.37 3.06 -2.50
N LYS A 27 -6.49 4.03 -2.45
CA LYS A 27 -6.89 5.38 -2.09
C LYS A 27 -5.77 6.37 -2.40
N ARG A 28 -6.13 7.65 -2.40
CA ARG A 28 -5.16 8.72 -2.60
C ARG A 28 -4.87 9.38 -1.26
N CYS A 29 -3.60 9.66 -1.02
CA CYS A 29 -3.15 10.37 0.16
C CYS A 29 -2.63 11.74 -0.27
N GLU A 30 -2.77 12.73 0.61
CA GLU A 30 -2.38 14.10 0.28
C GLU A 30 -0.87 14.22 0.10
N THR A 31 -0.10 13.46 0.85
CA THR A 31 1.34 13.54 0.79
C THR A 31 1.94 12.16 0.71
N GLU A 32 3.19 12.12 0.22
CA GLU A 32 3.91 10.87 0.13
C GLU A 32 4.15 10.28 1.52
N GLU A 33 4.40 11.13 2.49
CA GLU A 33 4.67 10.65 3.84
C GLU A 33 3.48 9.89 4.40
N ILE A 34 2.28 10.41 4.21
CA ILE A 34 1.07 9.75 4.66
C ILE A 34 0.90 8.41 3.96
N ALA A 35 1.13 8.40 2.65
CA ALA A 35 0.97 7.19 1.86
C ALA A 35 1.96 6.12 2.30
N LYS A 36 3.20 6.51 2.54
CA LYS A 36 4.23 5.55 2.96
C LYS A 36 3.90 4.96 4.33
N ALA A 37 3.40 5.78 5.23
CA ALA A 37 3.01 5.29 6.55
C ALA A 37 1.87 4.29 6.44
N LEU A 38 0.91 4.58 5.59
CA LEU A 38 -0.22 3.68 5.38
C LEU A 38 0.26 2.36 4.78
N VAL A 39 1.10 2.44 3.76
CA VAL A 39 1.60 1.24 3.09
C VAL A 39 2.38 0.38 4.07
N LYS A 40 3.24 1.00 4.86
CA LYS A 40 4.03 0.25 5.82
C LYS A 40 3.14 -0.45 6.84
N GLY A 41 2.16 0.28 7.37
CA GLY A 41 1.27 -0.30 8.36
C GLY A 41 0.47 -1.46 7.81
N GLN A 42 -0.07 -1.30 6.60
CA GLN A 42 -0.88 -2.34 6.00
C GLN A 42 -0.04 -3.58 5.67
N ASN A 43 1.15 -3.38 5.15
CA ASN A 43 2.00 -4.52 4.81
C ASN A 43 2.47 -5.25 6.05
N GLU A 44 2.79 -4.53 7.11
CA GLU A 44 3.20 -5.18 8.35
C GLU A 44 2.07 -5.96 8.98
N SER A 45 0.85 -5.41 8.91
CA SER A 45 -0.31 -6.09 9.46
C SER A 45 -0.55 -7.40 8.72
N ARG A 46 -0.37 -7.40 7.41
CA ARG A 46 -0.57 -8.62 6.63
C ARG A 46 0.50 -9.65 6.91
N ARG A 47 1.71 -9.21 7.20
CA ARG A 47 2.80 -10.13 7.50
C ARG A 47 2.57 -10.90 8.79
N ASP A 48 1.88 -10.30 9.71
CA ASP A 48 1.62 -10.95 11.00
C ASP A 48 0.84 -12.24 10.86
N ASP A 49 0.11 -12.38 9.78
CA ASP A 49 -0.69 -13.58 9.57
C ASP A 49 0.15 -14.82 9.47
N ASN A 50 1.43 -14.65 9.19
CA ASN A 50 2.34 -15.78 9.00
C ASN A 50 3.15 -16.10 10.24
N ALA A 51 3.00 -15.35 11.25
CA ALA A 51 3.78 -15.55 12.47
C ALA A 51 3.38 -16.79 13.22
#